data_5030d4ee87d17e690f344263a470095e
#
_entry.id   5030d4ee87d17e690f344263a470095e
#
_cell.length_a   1.000
_cell.length_b   1.000
_cell.length_c   1.000
_cell.angle_alpha   90.00
_cell.angle_beta   90.00
_cell.angle_gamma   90.00
#
_symmetry.space_group_name_H-M   'P 1'
#
loop_
_entity.id
_entity.type
_entity.pdbx_description
1 polymer ?
#
loop_
_entity_poly.entity_id
_entity_poly.type
_entity_poly.pdbx_seq_one_letter_code
_entity_poly.pdbx_strand_id
1 'polypeptide(L)'
;MELLIGVDVGTTRIKALAVTLHGEVVGEAAAITPWRHDGACADVDARLLADTAMRVADATLDDPRVSAAAVVCGIGVTGIAEAGALLDAAGEPCAPIMAWYDPRGLDGPIRERVGREEFWRSCGIRLNSKPSLAKVLYLYDAIPGARERSARHLGVADWVVHALGGEQVAERSLVSRSGLYDVLADDRWEPAIDLVGNLVAPRIIWAGEHAGTAGDSAPPRLRGAALTVAGLDHEAASFAMGAMRTGVLTDSLGTAEALLRLFPPVDADTVERFVARDIGMGWGIVPGYLCLVAGLLTGLSLERMSALLGLTDREARLQVAREAAALPHRDADFTISAVSHEGLTVSGVTETLTAPLAWRNAVEDLTDMSTDIIDFINGELGPHSEAMVTGGWSHDPMVALAKHRQLGDYTTSDVAEAASLGAAFFAGIAAGLLDRPGPQEQQAWH
;
A
#
# COMPACT_ATOMS: atom_id res chain seq x y z
N MET A 1 -8.86 -29.08 9.94
CA MET A 1 -9.23 -27.89 9.12
C MET A 1 -7.92 -27.27 8.65
N GLU A 2 -7.75 -27.14 7.35
CA GLU A 2 -6.60 -26.46 6.72
C GLU A 2 -6.87 -24.96 6.69
N LEU A 3 -5.89 -24.18 7.13
CA LEU A 3 -5.98 -22.72 7.22
C LEU A 3 -4.85 -22.02 6.47
N LEU A 4 -5.16 -20.87 5.94
CA LEU A 4 -4.22 -19.91 5.39
C LEU A 4 -4.22 -18.67 6.29
N ILE A 5 -3.05 -18.11 6.55
CA ILE A 5 -2.94 -16.85 7.29
C ILE A 5 -2.44 -15.76 6.35
N GLY A 6 -3.17 -14.65 6.33
CA GLY A 6 -2.72 -13.42 5.67
C GLY A 6 -2.41 -12.36 6.71
N VAL A 7 -1.23 -11.77 6.60
CA VAL A 7 -0.75 -10.71 7.49
C VAL A 7 -0.56 -9.43 6.67
N ASP A 8 -1.17 -8.34 7.13
CA ASP A 8 -0.97 -6.99 6.59
C ASP A 8 -0.14 -6.17 7.59
N VAL A 9 1.06 -5.78 7.21
CA VAL A 9 1.94 -4.91 8.00
C VAL A 9 1.72 -3.47 7.57
N GLY A 10 0.60 -2.90 8.04
CA GLY A 10 0.17 -1.56 7.69
C GLY A 10 0.83 -0.45 8.53
N THR A 11 0.62 0.80 8.11
CA THR A 11 1.20 1.99 8.78
C THR A 11 0.71 2.15 10.21
N THR A 12 -0.57 2.01 10.46
CA THR A 12 -1.18 2.26 11.78
C THR A 12 -1.35 0.98 12.59
N ARG A 13 -1.67 -0.12 11.93
CA ARG A 13 -1.94 -1.41 12.55
C ARG A 13 -1.34 -2.53 11.72
N ILE A 14 -0.88 -3.57 12.42
CA ILE A 14 -0.62 -4.88 11.86
C ILE A 14 -1.89 -5.70 12.07
N LYS A 15 -2.38 -6.33 11.01
CA LYS A 15 -3.62 -7.11 11.01
C LYS A 15 -3.35 -8.49 10.45
N ALA A 16 -4.10 -9.48 10.90
CA ALA A 16 -4.04 -10.81 10.31
C ALA A 16 -5.42 -11.48 10.30
N LEU A 17 -5.61 -12.31 9.28
CA LEU A 17 -6.78 -13.18 9.14
C LEU A 17 -6.33 -14.64 9.07
N ALA A 18 -7.07 -15.52 9.74
CA ALA A 18 -7.06 -16.95 9.47
C ALA A 18 -8.28 -17.30 8.62
N VAL A 19 -8.06 -17.90 7.46
CA VAL A 19 -9.13 -18.21 6.51
C VAL A 19 -9.07 -19.67 6.08
N THR A 20 -10.22 -20.22 5.71
CA THR A 20 -10.31 -21.54 5.08
C THR A 20 -9.83 -21.47 3.62
N LEU A 21 -9.63 -22.61 2.97
CA LEU A 21 -9.28 -22.67 1.54
C LEU A 21 -10.37 -22.09 0.62
N HIS A 22 -11.58 -21.85 1.15
CA HIS A 22 -12.69 -21.22 0.43
C HIS A 22 -12.84 -19.73 0.71
N GLY A 23 -11.89 -19.11 1.43
CA GLY A 23 -11.92 -17.68 1.73
C GLY A 23 -12.74 -17.29 2.98
N GLU A 24 -13.37 -18.25 3.67
CA GLU A 24 -14.13 -17.95 4.89
C GLU A 24 -13.20 -17.52 6.02
N VAL A 25 -13.44 -16.33 6.59
CA VAL A 25 -12.67 -15.80 7.73
C VAL A 25 -13.13 -16.48 9.01
N VAL A 26 -12.23 -17.24 9.64
CA VAL A 26 -12.47 -18.00 10.88
C VAL A 26 -11.72 -17.44 12.08
N GLY A 27 -10.81 -16.49 11.87
CA GLY A 27 -10.10 -15.81 12.95
C GLY A 27 -9.52 -14.49 12.48
N GLU A 28 -9.50 -13.51 13.37
CA GLU A 28 -8.92 -12.19 13.12
C GLU A 28 -8.15 -11.68 14.33
N ALA A 29 -7.08 -10.94 14.09
CA ALA A 29 -6.32 -10.27 15.13
C ALA A 29 -5.68 -9.00 14.59
N ALA A 30 -5.45 -8.03 15.47
CA ALA A 30 -4.75 -6.80 15.12
C ALA A 30 -3.98 -6.23 16.31
N ALA A 31 -2.88 -5.53 16.00
CA ALA A 31 -2.13 -4.73 16.97
C ALA A 31 -1.78 -3.37 16.36
N ILE A 32 -1.50 -2.39 17.21
CA ILE A 32 -0.92 -1.12 16.76
C ILE A 32 0.49 -1.39 16.25
N THR A 33 0.84 -0.84 15.09
CA THR A 33 2.22 -0.88 14.57
C THR A 33 3.13 -0.12 15.52
N PRO A 34 4.20 -0.72 16.06
CA PRO A 34 4.93 -0.21 17.22
C PRO A 34 5.94 0.90 16.86
N TRP A 35 5.51 1.88 16.07
CA TRP A 35 6.34 3.04 15.73
C TRP A 35 6.71 3.85 16.96
N ARG A 36 7.97 4.25 17.04
CA ARG A 36 8.43 5.30 17.93
C ARG A 36 8.43 6.61 17.16
N HIS A 37 7.68 7.59 17.64
CA HIS A 37 7.55 8.91 17.03
C HIS A 37 8.42 9.93 17.74
N ASP A 38 9.04 10.80 16.93
CA ASP A 38 9.73 12.03 17.38
C ASP A 38 9.39 13.15 16.39
N GLY A 39 8.40 13.95 16.72
CA GLY A 39 7.81 14.92 15.80
C GLY A 39 7.24 14.25 14.54
N ALA A 40 7.75 14.64 13.38
CA ALA A 40 7.39 14.05 12.08
C ALA A 40 8.14 12.75 11.76
N CYS A 41 9.18 12.42 12.55
CA CYS A 41 9.98 11.22 12.36
C CYS A 41 9.32 10.01 13.00
N ALA A 42 9.46 8.85 12.37
CA ALA A 42 8.95 7.59 12.91
C ALA A 42 9.87 6.43 12.53
N ASP A 43 10.28 5.66 13.52
CA ASP A 43 11.06 4.44 13.32
C ASP A 43 10.64 3.33 14.29
N VAL A 44 11.06 2.11 14.01
CA VAL A 44 10.77 0.95 14.85
C VAL A 44 11.95 -0.01 14.86
N ASP A 45 12.19 -0.68 15.97
CA ASP A 45 13.10 -1.82 16.02
C ASP A 45 12.58 -2.93 15.09
N ALA A 46 13.43 -3.40 14.17
CA ALA A 46 13.02 -4.35 13.16
C ALA A 46 12.55 -5.70 13.74
N ARG A 47 13.16 -6.16 14.84
CA ARG A 47 12.75 -7.38 15.54
C ARG A 47 11.40 -7.19 16.21
N LEU A 48 11.18 -6.05 16.87
CA LEU A 48 9.90 -5.75 17.51
C LEU A 48 8.76 -5.72 16.49
N LEU A 49 8.99 -5.21 15.27
CA LEU A 49 8.00 -5.21 14.21
C LEU A 49 7.65 -6.64 13.79
N ALA A 50 8.66 -7.47 13.52
CA ALA A 50 8.45 -8.88 13.12
C ALA A 50 7.79 -9.69 14.24
N ASP A 51 8.24 -9.54 15.49
CA ASP A 51 7.64 -10.20 16.65
C ASP A 51 6.16 -9.80 16.83
N THR A 52 5.83 -8.55 16.53
CA THR A 52 4.44 -8.07 16.59
C THR A 52 3.61 -8.72 15.48
N ALA A 53 4.12 -8.79 14.25
CA ALA A 53 3.44 -9.45 13.14
C ALA A 53 3.23 -10.95 13.41
N MET A 54 4.24 -11.65 13.93
CA MET A 54 4.15 -13.06 14.29
C MET A 54 3.13 -13.31 15.40
N ARG A 55 3.09 -12.45 16.43
CA ARG A 55 2.09 -12.55 17.52
C ARG A 55 0.67 -12.30 17.00
N VAL A 56 0.49 -11.34 16.10
CA VAL A 56 -0.82 -11.06 15.51
C VAL A 56 -1.26 -12.24 14.62
N ALA A 57 -0.37 -12.82 13.83
CA ALA A 57 -0.66 -14.01 13.04
C ALA A 57 -1.07 -15.20 13.93
N ASP A 58 -0.31 -15.47 14.99
CA ASP A 58 -0.60 -16.57 15.93
C ASP A 58 -1.92 -16.34 16.69
N ALA A 59 -2.24 -15.10 17.07
CA ALA A 59 -3.45 -14.75 17.80
C ALA A 59 -4.74 -14.97 16.98
N THR A 60 -4.69 -15.04 15.66
CA THR A 60 -5.86 -15.42 14.84
C THR A 60 -6.38 -16.81 15.15
N LEU A 61 -5.51 -17.68 15.66
CA LEU A 61 -5.84 -19.06 16.03
C LEU A 61 -6.50 -19.20 17.42
N ASP A 62 -6.67 -18.09 18.14
CA ASP A 62 -7.37 -18.06 19.43
C ASP A 62 -8.89 -17.87 19.27
N ASP A 63 -9.36 -17.59 18.06
CA ASP A 63 -10.79 -17.44 17.77
C ASP A 63 -11.53 -18.77 17.99
N PRO A 64 -12.68 -18.77 18.70
CA PRO A 64 -13.45 -19.99 18.97
C PRO A 64 -13.89 -20.76 17.71
N ARG A 65 -13.93 -20.12 16.55
CA ARG A 65 -14.25 -20.76 15.27
C ARG A 65 -13.10 -21.63 14.74
N VAL A 66 -11.88 -21.39 15.21
CA VAL A 66 -10.71 -22.19 14.84
C VAL A 66 -10.66 -23.47 15.64
N SER A 67 -10.69 -24.60 14.94
CA SER A 67 -10.56 -25.92 15.58
C SER A 67 -9.18 -26.10 16.22
N ALA A 68 -9.13 -26.71 17.41
CA ALA A 68 -7.86 -27.09 18.05
C ALA A 68 -6.99 -28.05 17.19
N ALA A 69 -7.59 -28.74 16.21
CA ALA A 69 -6.91 -29.60 15.24
C ALA A 69 -6.66 -28.88 13.89
N ALA A 70 -6.77 -27.56 13.84
CA ALA A 70 -6.46 -26.81 12.63
C ALA A 70 -4.96 -26.84 12.33
N VAL A 71 -4.62 -26.89 11.05
CA VAL A 71 -3.24 -26.86 10.54
C VAL A 71 -3.09 -25.64 9.67
N VAL A 72 -2.11 -24.80 9.96
CA VAL A 72 -1.76 -23.66 9.11
C VAL A 72 -0.88 -24.18 7.98
N CYS A 73 -1.40 -24.13 6.76
CA CYS A 73 -0.73 -24.65 5.56
C CYS A 73 0.14 -23.58 4.89
N GLY A 74 -0.25 -22.30 4.97
CA GLY A 74 0.49 -21.20 4.36
C GLY A 74 0.31 -19.88 5.13
N ILE A 75 1.33 -19.02 5.04
CA ILE A 75 1.35 -17.66 5.58
C ILE A 75 1.82 -16.72 4.48
N GLY A 76 0.98 -15.76 4.13
CA GLY A 76 1.31 -14.66 3.21
C GLY A 76 1.43 -13.35 3.96
N VAL A 77 2.44 -12.58 3.63
CA VAL A 77 2.67 -11.28 4.25
C VAL A 77 2.63 -10.20 3.18
N THR A 78 1.75 -9.23 3.36
CA THR A 78 1.70 -7.99 2.60
C THR A 78 2.05 -6.81 3.51
N GLY A 79 2.27 -5.65 2.97
CA GLY A 79 2.50 -4.47 3.80
C GLY A 79 2.86 -3.22 3.01
N ILE A 80 3.20 -2.19 3.77
CA ILE A 80 3.65 -0.89 3.26
C ILE A 80 4.95 -1.02 2.46
N ALA A 81 5.06 -0.25 1.40
CA ALA A 81 6.31 -0.06 0.67
C ALA A 81 7.18 1.07 1.27
N GLU A 82 8.35 1.30 0.69
CA GLU A 82 9.25 2.41 1.02
C GLU A 82 9.77 2.39 2.47
N ALA A 83 9.56 1.27 3.18
CA ALA A 83 10.07 0.96 4.50
C ALA A 83 10.69 -0.44 4.49
N GLY A 84 11.78 -0.64 5.21
CA GLY A 84 12.44 -1.94 5.22
C GLY A 84 13.57 -2.05 6.22
N ALA A 85 13.99 -3.29 6.47
CA ALA A 85 15.06 -3.65 7.37
C ALA A 85 16.42 -3.67 6.65
N LEU A 86 17.41 -3.06 7.26
CA LEU A 86 18.80 -3.15 6.86
C LEU A 86 19.45 -4.27 7.66
N LEU A 87 19.94 -5.31 6.97
CA LEU A 87 20.45 -6.54 7.56
C LEU A 87 21.96 -6.68 7.36
N ASP A 88 22.60 -7.30 8.31
CA ASP A 88 24.01 -7.73 8.20
C ASP A 88 24.17 -9.03 7.40
N ALA A 89 25.40 -9.52 7.29
CA ALA A 89 25.73 -10.75 6.56
C ALA A 89 25.14 -12.02 7.20
N ALA A 90 24.79 -11.97 8.50
CA ALA A 90 24.11 -13.07 9.20
C ALA A 90 22.59 -13.02 9.02
N GLY A 91 22.05 -11.95 8.42
CA GLY A 91 20.61 -11.74 8.28
C GLY A 91 19.97 -11.04 9.46
N GLU A 92 20.78 -10.48 10.38
CA GLU A 92 20.30 -9.79 11.56
C GLU A 92 20.15 -8.28 11.31
N PRO A 93 19.09 -7.62 11.83
CA PRO A 93 18.91 -6.18 11.68
C PRO A 93 20.05 -5.39 12.31
N CYS A 94 20.61 -4.45 11.56
CA CYS A 94 21.69 -3.57 12.00
C CYS A 94 21.29 -2.09 12.12
N ALA A 95 20.04 -1.76 11.83
CA ALA A 95 19.44 -0.43 11.95
C ALA A 95 17.92 -0.53 12.21
N PRO A 96 17.27 0.51 12.75
CA PRO A 96 15.83 0.56 12.83
C PRO A 96 15.20 0.66 11.43
N ILE A 97 13.95 0.23 11.30
CA ILE A 97 13.10 0.48 10.12
C ILE A 97 12.51 1.89 10.25
N MET A 98 12.72 2.73 9.23
CA MET A 98 12.09 4.04 9.14
C MET A 98 10.74 3.93 8.45
N ALA A 99 9.72 4.64 8.94
CA ALA A 99 8.39 4.66 8.32
C ALA A 99 8.47 5.24 6.89
N TRP A 100 7.55 4.82 6.02
CA TRP A 100 7.53 5.28 4.62
C TRP A 100 7.43 6.81 4.50
N TYR A 101 6.73 7.48 5.42
CA TYR A 101 6.53 8.93 5.46
C TYR A 101 7.61 9.68 6.24
N ASP A 102 8.61 9.00 6.81
CA ASP A 102 9.68 9.64 7.58
C ASP A 102 10.49 10.60 6.70
N PRO A 103 10.63 11.88 7.10
CA PRO A 103 11.24 12.90 6.25
C PRO A 103 12.78 12.87 6.25
N ARG A 104 13.44 12.03 7.05
CA ARG A 104 14.89 12.03 7.23
C ARG A 104 15.69 11.46 6.06
N GLY A 105 15.04 10.76 5.10
CA GLY A 105 15.74 10.18 3.95
C GLY A 105 16.55 11.22 3.15
N LEU A 106 17.74 10.85 2.71
CA LEU A 106 18.68 11.72 1.98
C LEU A 106 18.56 11.53 0.47
N ASP A 107 17.82 12.40 -0.22
CA ASP A 107 17.69 12.38 -1.68
C ASP A 107 18.81 13.17 -2.40
N GLY A 108 19.53 14.04 -1.70
CA GLY A 108 20.62 14.85 -2.24
C GLY A 108 21.69 14.02 -2.95
N PRO A 109 22.31 13.03 -2.30
CA PRO A 109 23.34 12.19 -2.93
C PRO A 109 22.85 11.46 -4.20
N ILE A 110 21.57 11.05 -4.23
CA ILE A 110 20.98 10.39 -5.40
C ILE A 110 20.87 11.41 -6.55
N ARG A 111 20.38 12.61 -6.25
CA ARG A 111 20.22 13.71 -7.21
C ARG A 111 21.56 14.15 -7.80
N GLU A 112 22.59 14.23 -6.98
CA GLU A 112 23.95 14.58 -7.41
C GLU A 112 24.57 13.49 -8.31
N ARG A 113 24.27 12.21 -8.05
CA ARG A 113 24.83 11.07 -8.78
C ARG A 113 24.23 10.89 -10.17
N VAL A 114 22.90 10.99 -10.31
CA VAL A 114 22.17 10.62 -11.53
C VAL A 114 21.19 11.68 -12.03
N GLY A 115 20.81 12.66 -11.21
CA GLY A 115 19.73 13.58 -11.54
C GLY A 115 18.34 13.02 -11.24
N ARG A 116 17.34 13.91 -11.32
CA ARG A 116 15.95 13.60 -10.99
C ARG A 116 15.27 12.75 -12.05
N GLU A 117 15.43 13.17 -13.30
CA GLU A 117 14.78 12.58 -14.46
C GLU A 117 15.23 11.11 -14.65
N GLU A 118 16.53 10.85 -14.54
CA GLU A 118 17.06 9.48 -14.65
C GLU A 118 16.52 8.59 -13.54
N PHE A 119 16.46 9.09 -12.30
CA PHE A 119 15.86 8.34 -11.20
C PHE A 119 14.37 8.02 -11.46
N TRP A 120 13.61 8.98 -12.00
CA TRP A 120 12.19 8.77 -12.32
C TRP A 120 12.01 7.72 -13.39
N ARG A 121 12.78 7.80 -14.48
CA ARG A 121 12.72 6.89 -15.63
C ARG A 121 13.05 5.44 -15.24
N SER A 122 14.06 5.25 -14.40
CA SER A 122 14.49 3.91 -13.97
C SER A 122 13.68 3.36 -12.81
N CYS A 123 13.41 4.16 -11.77
CA CYS A 123 12.79 3.66 -10.55
C CYS A 123 11.26 3.82 -10.51
N GLY A 124 10.64 4.55 -11.43
CA GLY A 124 9.20 4.72 -11.52
C GLY A 124 8.55 5.48 -10.36
N ILE A 125 9.32 6.16 -9.52
CA ILE A 125 8.85 6.88 -8.33
C ILE A 125 9.51 8.25 -8.18
N ARG A 126 8.90 9.15 -7.43
CA ARG A 126 9.49 10.46 -7.15
C ARG A 126 10.75 10.37 -6.31
N LEU A 127 11.76 11.16 -6.68
CA LEU A 127 12.96 11.38 -5.88
C LEU A 127 12.65 12.40 -4.75
N ASN A 128 12.57 11.89 -3.55
CA ASN A 128 12.39 12.62 -2.29
C ASN A 128 12.93 11.77 -1.12
N SER A 129 12.54 12.06 0.12
CA SER A 129 12.95 11.30 1.31
C SER A 129 12.30 9.92 1.45
N LYS A 130 11.25 9.58 0.66
CA LYS A 130 10.45 8.36 0.87
C LYS A 130 11.11 7.07 0.38
N PRO A 131 11.72 6.97 -0.82
CA PRO A 131 12.33 5.73 -1.29
C PRO A 131 13.28 5.12 -0.26
N SER A 132 13.30 3.79 -0.17
CA SER A 132 14.19 3.06 0.77
C SER A 132 15.67 3.42 0.57
N LEU A 133 16.10 3.66 -0.67
CA LEU A 133 17.46 4.12 -0.97
C LEU A 133 17.82 5.40 -0.19
N ALA A 134 16.94 6.41 -0.19
CA ALA A 134 17.17 7.65 0.53
C ALA A 134 17.28 7.42 2.05
N LYS A 135 16.48 6.50 2.59
CA LYS A 135 16.52 6.12 4.01
C LYS A 135 17.77 5.32 4.36
N VAL A 136 18.20 4.41 3.50
CA VAL A 136 19.48 3.69 3.69
C VAL A 136 20.66 4.66 3.74
N LEU A 137 20.68 5.67 2.86
CA LEU A 137 21.72 6.71 2.89
C LEU A 137 21.71 7.51 4.19
N TYR A 138 20.53 7.85 4.69
CA TYR A 138 20.40 8.49 6.02
C TYR A 138 20.91 7.57 7.15
N LEU A 139 20.54 6.30 7.16
CA LEU A 139 20.99 5.35 8.19
C LEU A 139 22.51 5.15 8.16
N TYR A 140 23.13 5.22 6.99
CA TYR A 140 24.58 5.15 6.86
C TYR A 140 25.29 6.38 7.44
N ASP A 141 24.68 7.56 7.29
CA ASP A 141 25.20 8.81 7.87
C ASP A 141 24.95 8.87 9.39
N ALA A 142 23.76 8.48 9.83
CA ALA A 142 23.32 8.64 11.21
C ALA A 142 23.85 7.57 12.18
N ILE A 143 24.16 6.35 11.68
CA ILE A 143 24.54 5.21 12.53
C ILE A 143 25.97 4.77 12.22
N PRO A 144 26.93 5.00 13.16
CA PRO A 144 28.32 4.58 12.96
C PRO A 144 28.46 3.10 12.60
N GLY A 145 29.15 2.82 11.50
CA GLY A 145 29.41 1.47 11.02
C GLY A 145 28.20 0.76 10.39
N ALA A 146 27.08 1.45 10.16
CA ALA A 146 25.92 0.82 9.50
C ALA A 146 26.25 0.40 8.06
N ARG A 147 26.99 1.23 7.33
CA ARG A 147 27.41 0.93 5.94
C ARG A 147 28.26 -0.33 5.87
N GLU A 148 29.23 -0.47 6.76
CA GLU A 148 30.18 -1.59 6.79
C GLU A 148 29.52 -2.90 7.22
N ARG A 149 28.55 -2.81 8.12
CA ARG A 149 27.83 -3.99 8.62
C ARG A 149 26.73 -4.47 7.67
N SER A 150 26.11 -3.54 6.95
CA SER A 150 24.95 -3.90 6.12
C SER A 150 25.35 -4.75 4.92
N ALA A 151 24.55 -5.76 4.66
CA ALA A 151 24.72 -6.68 3.54
C ALA A 151 23.47 -6.78 2.65
N ARG A 152 22.27 -6.50 3.20
CA ARG A 152 21.00 -6.57 2.47
C ARG A 152 20.00 -5.53 2.97
N HIS A 153 19.06 -5.18 2.09
CA HIS A 153 17.84 -4.46 2.44
C HIS A 153 16.64 -5.33 2.05
N LEU A 154 15.71 -5.55 2.98
CA LEU A 154 14.44 -6.24 2.76
C LEU A 154 13.29 -5.28 3.06
N GLY A 155 12.27 -5.22 2.18
CA GLY A 155 11.03 -4.53 2.48
C GLY A 155 10.37 -5.07 3.75
N VAL A 156 9.41 -4.34 4.32
CA VAL A 156 8.79 -4.72 5.61
C VAL A 156 8.17 -6.11 5.55
N ALA A 157 7.41 -6.44 4.50
CA ALA A 157 6.80 -7.76 4.36
C ALA A 157 7.85 -8.85 4.08
N ASP A 158 8.86 -8.56 3.25
CA ASP A 158 9.99 -9.45 2.99
C ASP A 158 10.75 -9.79 4.29
N TRP A 159 10.94 -8.77 5.14
CA TRP A 159 11.58 -8.93 6.45
C TRP A 159 10.78 -9.83 7.38
N VAL A 160 9.46 -9.66 7.47
CA VAL A 160 8.61 -10.51 8.33
C VAL A 160 8.63 -11.96 7.85
N VAL A 161 8.61 -12.21 6.54
CA VAL A 161 8.75 -13.55 5.96
C VAL A 161 10.10 -14.16 6.34
N HIS A 162 11.20 -13.39 6.23
CA HIS A 162 12.53 -13.87 6.67
C HIS A 162 12.58 -14.16 8.18
N ALA A 163 12.01 -13.30 9.02
CA ALA A 163 11.96 -13.49 10.46
C ALA A 163 11.16 -14.74 10.88
N LEU A 164 10.14 -15.14 10.10
CA LEU A 164 9.41 -16.40 10.26
C LEU A 164 10.24 -17.65 9.91
N GLY A 165 11.44 -17.49 9.37
CA GLY A 165 12.32 -18.58 8.93
C GLY A 165 12.38 -18.75 7.41
N GLY A 166 11.78 -17.83 6.66
CA GLY A 166 11.82 -17.80 5.19
C GLY A 166 13.15 -17.35 4.61
N GLU A 167 13.25 -17.46 3.30
CA GLU A 167 14.40 -16.98 2.53
C GLU A 167 14.50 -15.46 2.55
N GLN A 168 15.68 -14.91 2.29
CA GLN A 168 15.87 -13.48 2.03
C GLN A 168 15.49 -13.19 0.58
N VAL A 169 14.23 -12.81 0.39
CA VAL A 169 13.65 -12.48 -0.92
C VAL A 169 13.22 -11.02 -0.95
N ALA A 170 12.98 -10.48 -2.13
CA ALA A 170 12.27 -9.22 -2.33
C ALA A 170 11.13 -9.43 -3.34
N GLU A 171 9.93 -9.00 -2.97
CA GLU A 171 8.79 -9.10 -3.87
C GLU A 171 8.77 -7.88 -4.82
N ARG A 172 8.40 -8.12 -6.11
CA ARG A 172 8.53 -7.15 -7.21
C ARG A 172 7.78 -5.84 -6.97
N SER A 173 6.55 -5.86 -6.50
CA SER A 173 5.78 -4.64 -6.28
C SER A 173 6.37 -3.77 -5.16
N LEU A 174 6.93 -4.41 -4.13
CA LEU A 174 7.59 -3.72 -3.01
C LEU A 174 8.97 -3.20 -3.40
N VAL A 175 9.82 -4.02 -4.05
CA VAL A 175 11.16 -3.59 -4.44
C VAL A 175 11.14 -2.50 -5.51
N SER A 176 10.13 -2.46 -6.37
CA SER A 176 9.91 -1.39 -7.35
C SER A 176 9.80 0.00 -6.71
N ARG A 177 9.41 0.09 -5.45
CA ARG A 177 9.27 1.35 -4.72
C ARG A 177 10.48 1.70 -3.86
N SER A 178 11.52 0.86 -3.90
CA SER A 178 12.70 1.03 -3.02
C SER A 178 13.68 2.10 -3.49
N GLY A 179 13.73 2.41 -4.79
CA GLY A 179 14.80 3.18 -5.42
C GLY A 179 16.10 2.39 -5.60
N LEU A 180 16.10 1.08 -5.31
CA LEU A 180 17.21 0.15 -5.50
C LEU A 180 17.07 -0.69 -6.78
N TYR A 181 15.97 -0.53 -7.48
CA TYR A 181 15.52 -1.39 -8.57
C TYR A 181 15.15 -0.58 -9.82
N ASP A 182 15.62 -1.03 -10.97
CA ASP A 182 15.23 -0.51 -12.28
C ASP A 182 13.99 -1.27 -12.74
N VAL A 183 12.87 -0.56 -12.77
CA VAL A 183 11.56 -1.14 -13.06
C VAL A 183 11.46 -1.66 -14.49
N LEU A 184 12.10 -0.97 -15.45
CA LEU A 184 12.02 -1.35 -16.86
C LEU A 184 13.03 -2.40 -17.25
N ALA A 185 14.23 -2.38 -16.66
CA ALA A 185 15.22 -3.42 -16.83
C ALA A 185 14.85 -4.71 -16.07
N ASP A 186 13.91 -4.67 -15.15
CA ASP A 186 13.51 -5.76 -14.25
C ASP A 186 14.72 -6.33 -13.47
N ASP A 187 15.60 -5.43 -13.01
CA ASP A 187 16.83 -5.79 -12.31
C ASP A 187 17.21 -4.69 -11.31
N ARG A 188 18.24 -4.93 -10.53
CA ARG A 188 18.83 -3.93 -9.64
C ARG A 188 19.25 -2.69 -10.43
N TRP A 189 19.07 -1.53 -9.83
CA TRP A 189 19.47 -0.28 -10.42
C TRP A 189 20.96 -0.01 -10.14
N GLU A 190 21.81 -0.11 -11.16
CA GLU A 190 23.28 0.01 -11.00
C GLU A 190 23.72 1.31 -10.30
N PRO A 191 23.16 2.51 -10.57
CA PRO A 191 23.55 3.71 -9.83
C PRO A 191 23.28 3.65 -8.32
N ALA A 192 22.26 2.89 -7.88
CA ALA A 192 22.01 2.69 -6.46
C ALA A 192 23.13 1.88 -5.79
N ILE A 193 23.70 0.89 -6.50
CA ILE A 193 24.80 0.06 -5.99
C ILE A 193 26.02 0.92 -5.68
N ASP A 194 26.36 1.86 -6.55
CA ASP A 194 27.45 2.83 -6.31
C ASP A 194 27.24 3.65 -5.03
N LEU A 195 25.98 3.97 -4.72
CA LEU A 195 25.62 4.75 -3.52
C LEU A 195 25.61 3.92 -2.24
N VAL A 196 25.06 2.69 -2.29
CA VAL A 196 24.92 1.85 -1.09
C VAL A 196 26.04 0.84 -0.89
N GLY A 197 26.89 0.61 -1.91
CA GLY A 197 28.08 -0.24 -1.79
C GLY A 197 27.72 -1.72 -1.73
N ASN A 198 27.95 -2.35 -0.58
CA ASN A 198 27.94 -3.81 -0.45
C ASN A 198 26.56 -4.48 -0.31
N LEU A 199 25.46 -3.76 -0.53
CA LEU A 199 24.14 -4.39 -0.45
C LEU A 199 23.96 -5.42 -1.57
N VAL A 200 23.86 -6.68 -1.21
CA VAL A 200 23.56 -7.76 -2.13
C VAL A 200 22.06 -7.76 -2.42
N ALA A 201 21.69 -7.76 -3.71
CA ALA A 201 20.29 -7.89 -4.10
C ALA A 201 19.75 -9.25 -3.65
N PRO A 202 18.60 -9.30 -2.97
CA PRO A 202 17.94 -10.57 -2.68
C PRO A 202 17.39 -11.20 -3.96
N ARG A 203 16.99 -12.48 -3.89
CA ARG A 203 16.24 -13.12 -4.97
C ARG A 203 14.90 -12.41 -5.14
N ILE A 204 14.62 -11.94 -6.36
CA ILE A 204 13.36 -11.28 -6.68
C ILE A 204 12.30 -12.34 -6.96
N ILE A 205 11.12 -12.19 -6.36
CA ILE A 205 9.98 -13.09 -6.51
C ILE A 205 8.71 -12.35 -6.94
N TRP A 206 7.77 -13.07 -7.49
CA TRP A 206 6.39 -12.63 -7.63
C TRP A 206 5.59 -12.95 -6.35
N ALA A 207 4.59 -12.13 -6.05
CA ALA A 207 3.65 -12.41 -4.97
C ALA A 207 3.09 -13.84 -5.10
N GLY A 208 3.07 -14.60 -4.00
CA GLY A 208 2.63 -16.00 -4.00
C GLY A 208 3.67 -17.02 -4.46
N GLU A 209 4.88 -16.64 -4.87
CA GLU A 209 5.97 -17.60 -5.01
C GLU A 209 6.44 -18.08 -3.63
N HIS A 210 6.82 -19.37 -3.56
CA HIS A 210 7.30 -19.96 -2.32
C HIS A 210 8.62 -19.30 -1.87
N ALA A 211 8.61 -18.76 -0.66
CA ALA A 211 9.72 -18.05 -0.03
C ALA A 211 10.27 -18.80 1.21
N GLY A 212 10.10 -20.10 1.27
CA GLY A 212 10.55 -20.94 2.39
C GLY A 212 9.41 -21.46 3.24
N THR A 213 9.76 -21.98 4.40
CA THR A 213 8.83 -22.62 5.34
C THR A 213 9.04 -22.02 6.74
N ALA A 214 7.96 -21.79 7.47
CA ALA A 214 8.02 -21.25 8.83
C ALA A 214 8.83 -22.16 9.75
N GLY A 215 9.94 -21.64 10.24
CA GLY A 215 10.96 -22.37 11.01
C GLY A 215 10.79 -22.26 12.53
N ASP A 216 11.90 -22.52 13.24
CA ASP A 216 11.91 -22.49 14.71
C ASP A 216 11.74 -21.09 15.31
N SER A 217 12.04 -20.04 14.56
CA SER A 217 11.77 -18.65 14.96
C SER A 217 10.28 -18.30 15.00
N ALA A 218 9.45 -19.02 14.24
CA ALA A 218 8.02 -18.81 14.24
C ALA A 218 7.34 -19.39 15.49
N PRO A 219 6.19 -18.82 15.92
CA PRO A 219 5.33 -19.41 16.94
C PRO A 219 5.00 -20.88 16.62
N PRO A 220 4.93 -21.75 17.63
CA PRO A 220 4.79 -23.20 17.40
C PRO A 220 3.61 -23.61 16.51
N ARG A 221 2.47 -22.89 16.61
CA ARG A 221 1.25 -23.17 15.81
C ARG A 221 1.41 -22.81 14.32
N LEU A 222 2.39 -21.99 13.99
CA LEU A 222 2.67 -21.51 12.62
C LEU A 222 3.77 -22.30 11.91
N ARG A 223 4.54 -23.13 12.64
CA ARG A 223 5.68 -23.87 12.09
C ARG A 223 5.25 -24.86 11.03
N GLY A 224 6.07 -24.99 10.00
CA GLY A 224 5.82 -25.87 8.85
C GLY A 224 4.91 -25.26 7.77
N ALA A 225 4.32 -24.10 7.99
CA ALA A 225 3.53 -23.42 6.97
C ALA A 225 4.41 -22.89 5.82
N ALA A 226 3.95 -23.01 4.59
CA ALA A 226 4.60 -22.40 3.43
C ALA A 226 4.57 -20.87 3.56
N LEU A 227 5.66 -20.20 3.25
CA LEU A 227 5.80 -18.74 3.34
C LEU A 227 5.81 -18.08 1.98
N THR A 228 5.19 -16.90 1.90
CA THR A 228 5.28 -16.02 0.73
C THR A 228 5.14 -14.55 1.12
N VAL A 229 5.68 -13.68 0.27
CA VAL A 229 5.36 -12.25 0.26
C VAL A 229 4.22 -12.02 -0.73
N ALA A 230 3.20 -11.29 -0.31
CA ALA A 230 1.98 -11.05 -1.09
C ALA A 230 1.96 -9.67 -1.78
N GLY A 231 3.09 -8.96 -1.73
CA GLY A 231 3.29 -7.68 -2.38
C GLY A 231 2.74 -6.46 -1.61
N LEU A 232 2.54 -5.38 -2.33
CA LEU A 232 2.05 -4.10 -1.80
C LEU A 232 0.62 -4.24 -1.27
N ASP A 233 0.34 -3.69 -0.09
CA ASP A 233 -0.94 -3.77 0.62
C ASP A 233 -2.16 -3.35 -0.23
N HIS A 234 -2.08 -2.21 -0.92
CA HIS A 234 -3.13 -1.75 -1.83
C HIS A 234 -3.39 -2.72 -2.99
N GLU A 235 -2.35 -3.34 -3.53
CA GLU A 235 -2.48 -4.30 -4.61
C GLU A 235 -3.04 -5.64 -4.11
N ALA A 236 -2.57 -6.12 -2.95
CA ALA A 236 -3.10 -7.31 -2.31
C ALA A 236 -4.59 -7.14 -1.96
N ALA A 237 -4.99 -5.96 -1.47
CA ALA A 237 -6.39 -5.63 -1.23
C ALA A 237 -7.22 -5.64 -2.53
N SER A 238 -6.73 -4.97 -3.58
CA SER A 238 -7.39 -4.94 -4.88
C SER A 238 -7.51 -6.35 -5.49
N PHE A 239 -6.49 -7.20 -5.25
CA PHE A 239 -6.53 -8.59 -5.67
C PHE A 239 -7.65 -9.37 -4.97
N ALA A 240 -7.75 -9.30 -3.64
CA ALA A 240 -8.82 -9.97 -2.90
C ALA A 240 -10.23 -9.56 -3.38
N MET A 241 -10.38 -8.32 -3.79
CA MET A 241 -11.64 -7.79 -4.32
C MET A 241 -11.91 -8.15 -5.80
N GLY A 242 -11.00 -8.84 -6.48
CA GLY A 242 -11.12 -9.18 -7.90
C GLY A 242 -10.82 -8.03 -8.86
N ALA A 243 -10.15 -6.97 -8.38
CA ALA A 243 -9.90 -5.75 -9.15
C ALA A 243 -8.50 -5.67 -9.79
N MET A 244 -7.55 -6.56 -9.44
CA MET A 244 -6.21 -6.59 -10.02
C MET A 244 -6.19 -7.29 -11.38
N ARG A 245 -6.93 -6.74 -12.33
CA ARG A 245 -7.04 -7.21 -13.72
C ARG A 245 -6.97 -6.04 -14.69
N THR A 246 -6.58 -6.31 -15.93
CA THR A 246 -6.46 -5.27 -16.96
C THR A 246 -7.82 -4.62 -17.25
N GLY A 247 -7.79 -3.31 -17.45
CA GLY A 247 -9.00 -2.52 -17.74
C GLY A 247 -9.78 -2.05 -16.52
N VAL A 248 -9.44 -2.50 -15.31
CA VAL A 248 -10.07 -2.03 -14.05
C VAL A 248 -9.28 -0.87 -13.47
N LEU A 249 -9.96 0.20 -13.11
CA LEU A 249 -9.48 1.27 -12.23
C LEU A 249 -10.01 1.02 -10.82
N THR A 250 -9.13 0.83 -9.86
CA THR A 250 -9.51 0.77 -8.44
C THR A 250 -9.33 2.14 -7.81
N ASP A 251 -10.36 2.61 -7.10
CA ASP A 251 -10.38 3.85 -6.34
C ASP A 251 -10.67 3.54 -4.88
N SER A 252 -9.63 3.59 -4.06
CA SER A 252 -9.72 3.27 -2.63
C SER A 252 -9.79 4.54 -1.80
N LEU A 253 -10.94 4.82 -1.21
CA LEU A 253 -11.28 6.03 -0.44
C LEU A 253 -11.13 5.79 1.08
N GLY A 254 -9.90 5.69 1.55
CA GLY A 254 -9.53 5.64 2.96
C GLY A 254 -9.17 7.02 3.52
N THR A 255 -8.21 7.10 4.44
CA THR A 255 -7.59 8.36 4.89
C THR A 255 -6.91 9.09 3.72
N ALA A 256 -6.23 8.36 2.88
CA ALA A 256 -5.86 8.81 1.53
C ALA A 256 -6.82 8.18 0.51
N GLU A 257 -6.94 8.79 -0.65
CA GLU A 257 -7.49 8.16 -1.84
C GLU A 257 -6.32 7.56 -2.62
N ALA A 258 -6.45 6.31 -3.05
CA ALA A 258 -5.45 5.63 -3.85
C ALA A 258 -6.09 5.08 -5.13
N LEU A 259 -5.61 5.58 -6.26
CA LEU A 259 -5.99 5.09 -7.58
C LEU A 259 -4.96 4.05 -8.04
N LEU A 260 -5.43 2.85 -8.40
CA LEU A 260 -4.59 1.78 -8.93
C LEU A 260 -5.10 1.33 -10.29
N ARG A 261 -4.17 0.99 -11.18
CA ARG A 261 -4.47 0.38 -12.45
C ARG A 261 -3.33 -0.52 -12.92
N LEU A 262 -3.70 -1.73 -13.35
CA LEU A 262 -2.80 -2.69 -13.95
C LEU A 262 -2.68 -2.44 -15.46
N PHE A 263 -1.46 -2.47 -16.02
CA PHE A 263 -1.21 -2.23 -17.44
C PHE A 263 0.06 -2.95 -17.91
N PRO A 264 0.21 -3.23 -19.23
CA PRO A 264 1.42 -3.84 -19.75
C PRO A 264 2.63 -2.89 -19.63
N PRO A 265 3.87 -3.40 -19.70
CA PRO A 265 5.08 -2.57 -19.69
C PRO A 265 5.04 -1.44 -20.71
N VAL A 266 5.57 -0.29 -20.35
CA VAL A 266 5.65 0.93 -21.15
C VAL A 266 7.10 1.39 -21.31
N ASP A 267 7.36 2.42 -22.14
CA ASP A 267 8.68 3.00 -22.27
C ASP A 267 9.05 3.98 -21.14
N ALA A 268 10.33 4.32 -21.03
CA ALA A 268 10.86 5.21 -19.99
C ALA A 268 10.29 6.64 -20.05
N ASP A 269 9.94 7.13 -21.24
CA ASP A 269 9.33 8.46 -21.39
C ASP A 269 7.92 8.49 -20.81
N THR A 270 7.18 7.39 -20.94
CA THR A 270 5.87 7.22 -20.31
C THR A 270 6.02 7.17 -18.78
N VAL A 271 6.96 6.40 -18.26
CA VAL A 271 7.25 6.37 -16.81
C VAL A 271 7.55 7.77 -16.29
N GLU A 272 8.42 8.53 -16.95
CA GLU A 272 8.76 9.89 -16.56
C GLU A 272 7.53 10.81 -16.51
N ARG A 273 6.65 10.75 -17.53
CA ARG A 273 5.42 11.57 -17.56
C ARG A 273 4.49 11.29 -16.39
N PHE A 274 4.35 10.01 -15.99
CA PHE A 274 3.55 9.62 -14.83
C PHE A 274 4.18 10.12 -13.53
N VAL A 275 5.47 9.88 -13.33
CA VAL A 275 6.19 10.30 -12.11
C VAL A 275 6.22 11.83 -11.98
N ALA A 276 6.31 12.57 -13.08
CA ALA A 276 6.21 14.03 -13.08
C ALA A 276 4.86 14.55 -12.54
N ARG A 277 3.80 13.74 -12.60
CA ARG A 277 2.47 14.02 -12.03
C ARG A 277 2.24 13.38 -10.65
N ASP A 278 3.29 12.92 -10.00
CA ASP A 278 3.25 12.23 -8.69
C ASP A 278 2.52 10.88 -8.72
N ILE A 279 2.49 10.23 -9.87
CA ILE A 279 1.94 8.89 -10.04
C ILE A 279 3.10 7.91 -10.09
N GLY A 280 3.22 7.08 -9.06
CA GLY A 280 4.24 6.04 -9.00
C GLY A 280 3.87 4.84 -9.88
N MET A 281 4.87 4.23 -10.51
CA MET A 281 4.73 3.04 -11.34
C MET A 281 5.75 1.98 -10.89
N GLY A 282 5.35 0.72 -10.89
CA GLY A 282 6.23 -0.39 -10.57
C GLY A 282 5.66 -1.70 -11.08
N TRP A 283 6.37 -2.80 -10.91
CA TRP A 283 5.78 -4.11 -11.15
C TRP A 283 4.61 -4.33 -10.20
N GLY A 284 3.50 -4.83 -10.74
CA GLY A 284 2.36 -5.25 -9.95
C GLY A 284 2.54 -6.67 -9.42
N ILE A 285 1.64 -7.09 -8.53
CA ILE A 285 1.59 -8.48 -8.00
C ILE A 285 1.14 -9.51 -9.05
N VAL A 286 0.63 -9.05 -10.20
CA VAL A 286 0.25 -9.91 -11.33
C VAL A 286 1.42 -10.02 -12.29
N PRO A 287 1.97 -11.22 -12.52
CA PRO A 287 3.14 -11.41 -13.37
C PRO A 287 2.99 -10.83 -14.78
N GLY A 288 4.01 -10.09 -15.22
CA GLY A 288 4.08 -9.48 -16.55
C GLY A 288 3.38 -8.14 -16.70
N TYR A 289 2.82 -7.58 -15.61
CA TYR A 289 2.13 -6.29 -15.63
C TYR A 289 2.75 -5.29 -14.65
N LEU A 290 2.76 -4.03 -15.04
CA LEU A 290 3.01 -2.90 -14.16
C LEU A 290 1.71 -2.49 -13.45
N CYS A 291 1.86 -1.87 -12.29
CA CYS A 291 0.77 -1.21 -11.57
C CYS A 291 1.15 0.24 -11.27
N LEU A 292 0.24 1.16 -11.57
CA LEU A 292 0.37 2.53 -11.09
C LEU A 292 -0.31 2.68 -9.72
N VAL A 293 0.22 3.61 -8.94
CA VAL A 293 -0.38 4.06 -7.68
C VAL A 293 -0.34 5.60 -7.66
N ALA A 294 -1.50 6.24 -7.68
CA ALA A 294 -1.65 7.67 -7.47
C ALA A 294 -2.34 7.92 -6.14
N GLY A 295 -1.76 8.76 -5.30
CA GLY A 295 -2.28 9.10 -3.98
C GLY A 295 -2.82 10.52 -3.93
N LEU A 296 -4.02 10.70 -3.34
CA LEU A 296 -4.59 11.99 -3.00
C LEU A 296 -4.97 12.03 -1.51
N LEU A 297 -5.10 13.23 -0.95
CA LEU A 297 -5.43 13.42 0.46
C LEU A 297 -6.94 13.63 0.67
N THR A 298 -7.77 12.97 -0.12
CA THR A 298 -9.22 13.15 -0.14
C THR A 298 -9.84 12.86 1.22
N GLY A 299 -9.61 11.68 1.80
CA GLY A 299 -10.21 11.34 3.10
C GLY A 299 -9.74 12.25 4.24
N LEU A 300 -8.45 12.56 4.31
CA LEU A 300 -7.92 13.51 5.31
C LEU A 300 -8.55 14.90 5.15
N SER A 301 -8.77 15.34 3.92
CA SER A 301 -9.42 16.64 3.63
C SER A 301 -10.88 16.62 4.05
N LEU A 302 -11.59 15.53 3.80
CA LEU A 302 -12.97 15.34 4.24
C LEU A 302 -13.08 15.28 5.78
N GLU A 303 -12.13 14.66 6.47
CA GLU A 303 -12.06 14.68 7.94
C GLU A 303 -11.86 16.09 8.47
N ARG A 304 -10.97 16.88 7.87
CA ARG A 304 -10.73 18.29 8.22
C ARG A 304 -11.97 19.14 7.98
N MET A 305 -12.66 18.93 6.87
CA MET A 305 -13.91 19.61 6.58
C MET A 305 -15.02 19.21 7.55
N SER A 306 -15.12 17.94 7.94
CA SER A 306 -16.03 17.49 8.98
C SER A 306 -15.79 18.22 10.29
N ALA A 307 -14.53 18.33 10.71
CA ALA A 307 -14.15 19.05 11.93
C ALA A 307 -14.45 20.55 11.84
N LEU A 308 -14.14 21.19 10.70
CA LEU A 308 -14.44 22.62 10.46
C LEU A 308 -15.94 22.93 10.53
N LEU A 309 -16.76 22.02 9.99
CA LEU A 309 -18.24 22.15 9.99
C LEU A 309 -18.90 21.66 11.29
N GLY A 310 -18.12 21.21 12.28
CA GLY A 310 -18.64 20.70 13.55
C GLY A 310 -19.33 19.34 13.46
N LEU A 311 -19.08 18.57 12.41
CA LEU A 311 -19.66 17.24 12.17
C LEU A 311 -18.85 16.17 12.92
N THR A 312 -19.02 16.11 14.23
CA THR A 312 -18.17 15.30 15.13
C THR A 312 -18.57 13.83 15.20
N ASP A 313 -19.78 13.48 14.76
CA ASP A 313 -20.24 12.09 14.71
C ASP A 313 -20.64 11.68 13.30
N ARG A 314 -20.66 10.35 13.07
CA ARG A 314 -20.95 9.77 11.77
C ARG A 314 -22.35 10.06 11.28
N GLU A 315 -23.36 10.10 12.18
CA GLU A 315 -24.74 10.28 11.78
C GLU A 315 -25.00 11.72 11.32
N ALA A 316 -24.50 12.72 12.06
CA ALA A 316 -24.55 14.12 11.66
C ALA A 316 -23.88 14.35 10.30
N ARG A 317 -22.72 13.75 10.08
CA ARG A 317 -22.01 13.82 8.78
C ARG A 317 -22.84 13.21 7.66
N LEU A 318 -23.38 12.00 7.84
CA LEU A 318 -24.20 11.35 6.82
C LEU A 318 -25.50 12.12 6.55
N GLN A 319 -26.07 12.81 7.54
CA GLN A 319 -27.23 13.66 7.33
C GLN A 319 -26.86 14.87 6.43
N VAL A 320 -25.79 15.58 6.74
CA VAL A 320 -25.30 16.70 5.92
C VAL A 320 -24.93 16.22 4.51
N ALA A 321 -24.33 15.05 4.37
CA ALA A 321 -24.00 14.47 3.07
C ALA A 321 -25.25 14.14 2.22
N ARG A 322 -26.33 13.61 2.82
CA ARG A 322 -27.63 13.42 2.13
C ARG A 322 -28.22 14.74 1.67
N GLU A 323 -28.21 15.76 2.53
CA GLU A 323 -28.70 17.09 2.19
C GLU A 323 -27.85 17.72 1.08
N ALA A 324 -26.52 17.57 1.13
CA ALA A 324 -25.59 18.01 0.09
C ALA A 324 -25.86 17.34 -1.26
N ALA A 325 -26.08 16.02 -1.26
CA ALA A 325 -26.40 15.27 -2.48
C ALA A 325 -27.74 15.70 -3.11
N ALA A 326 -28.68 16.17 -2.31
CA ALA A 326 -29.99 16.65 -2.80
C ALA A 326 -29.95 18.10 -3.36
N LEU A 327 -28.87 18.86 -3.13
CA LEU A 327 -28.74 20.20 -3.69
C LEU A 327 -28.66 20.16 -5.21
N PRO A 328 -29.21 21.16 -5.93
CA PRO A 328 -29.15 21.17 -7.40
C PRO A 328 -27.77 21.51 -7.95
N HIS A 329 -27.01 22.39 -7.27
CA HIS A 329 -25.71 22.89 -7.73
C HIS A 329 -24.75 23.07 -6.56
N ARG A 330 -23.43 23.17 -6.85
CA ARG A 330 -22.43 23.68 -5.93
C ARG A 330 -22.45 25.21 -5.88
N ASP A 331 -21.87 25.79 -4.85
CA ASP A 331 -21.62 27.23 -4.78
C ASP A 331 -20.41 27.58 -5.68
N ALA A 332 -20.54 28.59 -6.50
CA ALA A 332 -19.46 28.98 -7.42
C ALA A 332 -18.28 29.67 -6.70
N ASP A 333 -18.53 30.28 -5.56
CA ASP A 333 -17.54 31.07 -4.83
C ASP A 333 -16.78 30.28 -3.79
N PHE A 334 -17.40 29.23 -3.18
CA PHE A 334 -16.76 28.40 -2.18
C PHE A 334 -15.86 27.35 -2.84
N THR A 335 -14.59 27.31 -2.45
CA THR A 335 -13.62 26.33 -2.98
C THR A 335 -12.68 25.81 -1.93
N ILE A 336 -12.21 24.56 -2.15
CA ILE A 336 -11.10 23.96 -1.43
C ILE A 336 -9.90 23.84 -2.36
N SER A 337 -8.74 24.25 -1.88
CA SER A 337 -7.50 24.23 -2.65
C SER A 337 -6.28 23.99 -1.75
N ALA A 338 -5.09 23.94 -2.35
CA ALA A 338 -3.81 23.77 -1.66
C ALA A 338 -3.82 22.62 -0.63
N VAL A 339 -4.38 21.48 -1.03
CA VAL A 339 -4.48 20.28 -0.18
C VAL A 339 -3.09 19.70 0.06
N SER A 340 -2.72 19.59 1.33
CA SER A 340 -1.43 19.05 1.78
C SER A 340 -1.57 18.24 3.07
N HIS A 341 -0.53 17.57 3.50
CA HIS A 341 -0.50 16.91 4.83
C HIS A 341 -0.66 17.91 5.98
N GLU A 342 -0.22 19.15 5.82
CA GLU A 342 -0.28 20.20 6.85
C GLU A 342 -1.66 20.87 6.93
N GLY A 343 -2.39 20.93 5.80
CA GLY A 343 -3.68 21.59 5.76
C GLY A 343 -4.31 21.62 4.39
N LEU A 344 -5.39 22.42 4.32
CA LEU A 344 -6.07 22.80 3.09
C LEU A 344 -6.49 24.28 3.19
N THR A 345 -6.66 24.92 2.06
CA THR A 345 -7.18 26.28 1.98
C THR A 345 -8.66 26.26 1.64
N VAL A 346 -9.47 26.97 2.42
CA VAL A 346 -10.88 27.21 2.15
C VAL A 346 -11.05 28.68 1.77
N SER A 347 -11.76 28.95 0.68
CA SER A 347 -12.08 30.33 0.24
C SER A 347 -13.55 30.48 -0.14
N GLY A 348 -14.01 31.72 -0.30
CA GLY A 348 -15.39 32.02 -0.69
C GLY A 348 -16.43 31.75 0.41
N VAL A 349 -16.06 31.83 1.69
CA VAL A 349 -17.01 31.71 2.80
C VAL A 349 -17.89 32.95 2.86
N THR A 350 -19.19 32.80 2.61
CA THR A 350 -20.20 33.84 2.63
C THR A 350 -21.22 33.60 3.74
N GLU A 351 -22.07 34.60 4.03
CA GLU A 351 -23.13 34.51 5.03
C GLU A 351 -24.24 33.50 4.63
N THR A 352 -24.32 33.14 3.35
CA THR A 352 -25.31 32.20 2.81
C THR A 352 -24.79 30.76 2.76
N LEU A 353 -23.52 30.53 3.07
CA LEU A 353 -22.92 29.21 3.05
C LEU A 353 -23.52 28.34 4.16
N THR A 354 -24.12 27.22 3.77
CA THR A 354 -24.65 26.21 4.70
C THR A 354 -23.69 25.01 4.76
N ALA A 355 -23.77 24.20 5.83
CA ALA A 355 -22.96 23.03 5.98
C ALA A 355 -23.15 22.01 4.81
N PRO A 356 -24.37 21.71 4.32
CA PRO A 356 -24.57 20.88 3.14
C PRO A 356 -23.92 21.45 1.87
N LEU A 357 -23.97 22.77 1.67
CA LEU A 357 -23.39 23.41 0.51
C LEU A 357 -21.85 23.36 0.55
N ALA A 358 -21.25 23.65 1.71
CA ALA A 358 -19.82 23.52 1.94
C ALA A 358 -19.34 22.09 1.77
N TRP A 359 -20.08 21.09 2.26
CA TRP A 359 -19.78 19.66 2.11
C TRP A 359 -19.79 19.25 0.63
N ARG A 360 -20.84 19.66 -0.11
CA ARG A 360 -20.94 19.39 -1.52
C ARG A 360 -19.75 19.92 -2.30
N ASN A 361 -19.41 21.20 -2.11
CA ASN A 361 -18.26 21.82 -2.78
C ASN A 361 -16.95 21.09 -2.44
N ALA A 362 -16.76 20.78 -1.16
CA ALA A 362 -15.57 20.05 -0.73
C ALA A 362 -15.42 18.72 -1.45
N VAL A 363 -16.48 17.93 -1.53
CA VAL A 363 -16.47 16.64 -2.23
C VAL A 363 -16.24 16.82 -3.73
N GLU A 364 -16.93 17.80 -4.36
CA GLU A 364 -16.80 18.02 -5.80
C GLU A 364 -15.40 18.54 -6.16
N ASP A 365 -14.80 19.48 -5.40
CA ASP A 365 -13.43 19.97 -5.64
C ASP A 365 -12.38 18.86 -5.50
N LEU A 366 -12.50 17.99 -4.48
CA LEU A 366 -11.61 16.85 -4.30
C LEU A 366 -11.80 15.82 -5.41
N THR A 367 -13.04 15.62 -5.88
CA THR A 367 -13.33 14.73 -7.01
C THR A 367 -12.78 15.28 -8.31
N ASP A 368 -12.85 16.60 -8.54
CA ASP A 368 -12.24 17.25 -9.71
C ASP A 368 -10.72 17.02 -9.75
N MET A 369 -10.03 17.08 -8.57
CA MET A 369 -8.60 16.76 -8.49
C MET A 369 -8.28 15.30 -8.89
N SER A 370 -9.11 14.34 -8.48
CA SER A 370 -8.93 12.94 -8.89
C SER A 370 -9.33 12.70 -10.35
N THR A 371 -10.28 13.49 -10.89
CA THR A 371 -10.67 13.44 -12.29
C THR A 371 -9.50 13.82 -13.22
N ASP A 372 -8.76 14.88 -12.89
CA ASP A 372 -7.59 15.30 -13.65
C ASP A 372 -6.53 14.18 -13.72
N ILE A 373 -6.36 13.41 -12.65
CA ILE A 373 -5.44 12.27 -12.61
C ILE A 373 -5.98 11.11 -13.45
N ILE A 374 -7.26 10.77 -13.33
CA ILE A 374 -7.91 9.68 -14.09
C ILE A 374 -7.89 9.99 -15.59
N ASP A 375 -8.17 11.22 -15.97
CA ASP A 375 -8.14 11.66 -17.38
C ASP A 375 -6.73 11.57 -17.96
N PHE A 376 -5.71 11.94 -17.18
CA PHE A 376 -4.33 11.77 -17.60
C PHE A 376 -3.98 10.29 -17.76
N ILE A 377 -4.33 9.42 -16.78
CA ILE A 377 -4.10 7.98 -16.87
C ILE A 377 -4.78 7.39 -18.11
N ASN A 378 -6.03 7.77 -18.37
CA ASN A 378 -6.79 7.32 -19.53
C ASN A 378 -6.21 7.85 -20.87
N GLY A 379 -5.66 9.04 -20.85
CA GLY A 379 -4.98 9.62 -22.03
C GLY A 379 -3.71 8.86 -22.42
N GLU A 380 -2.94 8.41 -21.44
CA GLU A 380 -1.66 7.69 -21.65
C GLU A 380 -1.84 6.19 -21.90
N LEU A 381 -2.74 5.54 -21.15
CA LEU A 381 -2.92 4.07 -21.16
C LEU A 381 -4.19 3.59 -21.89
N GLY A 382 -4.97 4.52 -22.44
CA GLY A 382 -6.31 4.25 -22.96
C GLY A 382 -7.37 4.20 -21.84
N PRO A 383 -8.68 4.29 -22.16
CA PRO A 383 -9.75 4.33 -21.17
C PRO A 383 -9.79 3.04 -20.33
N HIS A 384 -10.12 3.17 -19.04
CA HIS A 384 -10.53 2.01 -18.25
C HIS A 384 -11.92 1.53 -18.73
N SER A 385 -12.18 0.25 -18.63
CA SER A 385 -13.46 -0.37 -19.00
C SER A 385 -14.38 -0.60 -17.81
N GLU A 386 -13.81 -0.66 -16.62
CA GLU A 386 -14.51 -0.91 -15.36
C GLU A 386 -13.87 -0.08 -14.25
N ALA A 387 -14.67 0.29 -13.25
CA ALA A 387 -14.19 0.93 -12.05
C ALA A 387 -14.69 0.19 -10.80
N MET A 388 -13.84 0.13 -9.77
CA MET A 388 -14.19 -0.36 -8.44
C MET A 388 -13.87 0.71 -7.40
N VAL A 389 -14.87 1.09 -6.62
CA VAL A 389 -14.74 2.09 -5.54
C VAL A 389 -14.88 1.39 -4.20
N THR A 390 -13.92 1.63 -3.29
CA THR A 390 -13.89 1.01 -1.96
C THR A 390 -13.46 1.98 -0.89
N GLY A 391 -13.44 1.55 0.37
CA GLY A 391 -13.01 2.34 1.51
C GLY A 391 -14.14 3.06 2.23
N GLY A 392 -13.86 3.59 3.42
CA GLY A 392 -14.89 4.11 4.33
C GLY A 392 -15.68 5.30 3.80
N TRP A 393 -15.06 6.14 2.98
CA TRP A 393 -15.72 7.31 2.39
C TRP A 393 -16.62 6.99 1.20
N SER A 394 -16.51 5.81 0.59
CA SER A 394 -17.43 5.37 -0.48
C SER A 394 -18.90 5.28 -0.03
N HIS A 395 -19.12 5.15 1.27
CA HIS A 395 -20.47 5.11 1.86
C HIS A 395 -21.07 6.50 2.16
N ASP A 396 -20.32 7.59 1.96
CA ASP A 396 -20.86 8.95 2.06
C ASP A 396 -21.75 9.25 0.84
N PRO A 397 -23.02 9.64 1.02
CA PRO A 397 -23.95 9.85 -0.10
C PRO A 397 -23.50 10.90 -1.12
N MET A 398 -22.78 11.93 -0.67
CA MET A 398 -22.30 12.96 -1.58
C MET A 398 -21.06 12.47 -2.36
N VAL A 399 -20.17 11.73 -1.69
CA VAL A 399 -19.01 11.09 -2.35
C VAL A 399 -19.50 10.07 -3.38
N ALA A 400 -20.45 9.20 -3.03
CA ALA A 400 -21.02 8.22 -3.96
C ALA A 400 -21.64 8.91 -5.20
N LEU A 401 -22.37 10.02 -5.02
CA LEU A 401 -22.92 10.81 -6.13
C LEU A 401 -21.82 11.41 -7.02
N ALA A 402 -20.78 11.97 -6.41
CA ALA A 402 -19.65 12.57 -7.15
C ALA A 402 -18.89 11.50 -7.94
N LYS A 403 -18.59 10.36 -7.33
CA LYS A 403 -17.93 9.22 -8.01
C LYS A 403 -18.77 8.63 -9.12
N HIS A 404 -20.07 8.54 -8.97
CA HIS A 404 -20.95 8.10 -10.06
C HIS A 404 -20.94 9.07 -11.25
N ARG A 405 -20.86 10.36 -11.00
CA ARG A 405 -20.69 11.36 -12.08
C ARG A 405 -19.34 11.29 -12.77
N GLN A 406 -18.28 10.99 -12.00
CA GLN A 406 -16.89 10.89 -12.48
C GLN A 406 -16.65 9.61 -13.28
N LEU A 407 -17.06 8.47 -12.74
CA LEU A 407 -16.68 7.14 -13.24
C LEU A 407 -17.80 6.46 -14.06
N GLY A 408 -19.03 7.00 -14.02
CA GLY A 408 -20.23 6.27 -14.51
C GLY A 408 -20.62 5.15 -13.54
N ASP A 409 -21.06 4.02 -14.09
CA ASP A 409 -21.36 2.83 -13.29
C ASP A 409 -20.05 2.21 -12.78
N TYR A 410 -20.00 1.94 -11.49
CA TYR A 410 -18.87 1.28 -10.84
C TYR A 410 -19.37 0.19 -9.88
N THR A 411 -18.47 -0.74 -9.55
CA THR A 411 -18.72 -1.74 -8.50
C THR A 411 -18.17 -1.24 -7.16
N THR A 412 -18.77 -1.70 -6.07
CA THR A 412 -18.25 -1.48 -4.71
C THR A 412 -17.82 -2.80 -4.10
N SER A 413 -16.89 -2.74 -3.16
CA SER A 413 -16.49 -3.90 -2.38
C SER A 413 -16.49 -3.54 -0.90
N ASP A 414 -17.17 -4.37 -0.11
CA ASP A 414 -17.24 -4.28 1.36
C ASP A 414 -16.36 -5.34 2.03
N VAL A 415 -15.40 -5.93 1.29
CA VAL A 415 -14.49 -6.93 1.83
C VAL A 415 -13.69 -6.30 2.97
N ALA A 416 -13.97 -6.76 4.19
CA ALA A 416 -13.24 -6.34 5.36
C ALA A 416 -11.80 -6.89 5.32
N GLU A 417 -10.84 -6.06 5.73
CA GLU A 417 -9.42 -6.44 5.81
C GLU A 417 -8.89 -7.07 4.50
N ALA A 418 -9.26 -6.48 3.36
CA ALA A 418 -8.98 -7.01 2.03
C ALA A 418 -7.49 -7.29 1.77
N ALA A 419 -6.56 -6.48 2.34
CA ALA A 419 -5.12 -6.71 2.20
C ALA A 419 -4.69 -8.02 2.86
N SER A 420 -5.14 -8.28 4.09
CA SER A 420 -4.87 -9.56 4.78
C SER A 420 -5.54 -10.73 4.06
N LEU A 421 -6.74 -10.54 3.51
CA LEU A 421 -7.41 -11.60 2.74
C LEU A 421 -6.63 -11.93 1.46
N GLY A 422 -6.16 -10.93 0.72
CA GLY A 422 -5.31 -11.12 -0.46
C GLY A 422 -4.00 -11.82 -0.12
N ALA A 423 -3.38 -11.44 1.01
CA ALA A 423 -2.18 -12.10 1.49
C ALA A 423 -2.42 -13.59 1.81
N ALA A 424 -3.56 -13.93 2.41
CA ALA A 424 -3.93 -15.33 2.66
C ALA A 424 -4.17 -16.11 1.36
N PHE A 425 -4.74 -15.49 0.32
CA PHE A 425 -4.87 -16.11 -0.99
C PHE A 425 -3.49 -16.48 -1.57
N PHE A 426 -2.54 -15.55 -1.55
CA PHE A 426 -1.17 -15.81 -2.00
C PHE A 426 -0.46 -16.87 -1.15
N ALA A 427 -0.78 -16.98 0.14
CA ALA A 427 -0.32 -18.10 0.99
C ALA A 427 -0.80 -19.45 0.46
N GLY A 428 -2.05 -19.52 0.00
CA GLY A 428 -2.61 -20.72 -0.62
C GLY A 428 -1.92 -21.11 -1.92
N ILE A 429 -1.54 -20.13 -2.74
CA ILE A 429 -0.75 -20.36 -3.97
C ILE A 429 0.64 -20.91 -3.59
N ALA A 430 1.33 -20.28 -2.64
CA ALA A 430 2.66 -20.72 -2.19
C ALA A 430 2.67 -22.14 -1.57
N ALA A 431 1.56 -22.51 -0.92
CA ALA A 431 1.35 -23.84 -0.36
C ALA A 431 0.93 -24.89 -1.43
N GLY A 432 0.68 -24.48 -2.68
CA GLY A 432 0.20 -25.35 -3.75
C GLY A 432 -1.24 -25.83 -3.58
N LEU A 433 -2.03 -25.10 -2.80
CA LEU A 433 -3.43 -25.42 -2.48
C LEU A 433 -4.44 -24.61 -3.30
N LEU A 434 -4.00 -23.48 -3.86
CA LEU A 434 -4.79 -22.62 -4.72
C LEU A 434 -4.03 -22.34 -6.02
N ASP A 435 -4.76 -22.24 -7.11
CA ASP A 435 -4.20 -21.84 -8.40
C ASP A 435 -4.13 -20.31 -8.52
N ARG A 436 -3.11 -19.81 -9.20
CA ARG A 436 -3.02 -18.39 -9.54
C ARG A 436 -3.97 -18.09 -10.71
N PRO A 437 -4.94 -17.17 -10.53
CA PRO A 437 -5.80 -16.78 -11.66
C PRO A 437 -5.02 -16.00 -12.70
N GLY A 438 -5.40 -16.11 -13.95
CA GLY A 438 -4.91 -15.28 -15.04
C GLY A 438 -5.29 -13.80 -14.85
N PRO A 439 -4.63 -12.87 -15.56
CA PRO A 439 -4.84 -11.41 -15.39
C PRO A 439 -6.23 -10.91 -15.83
N GLN A 440 -7.04 -11.76 -16.45
CA GLN A 440 -8.43 -11.46 -16.83
C GLN A 440 -9.46 -12.36 -16.13
N GLU A 441 -9.01 -13.36 -15.38
CA GLU A 441 -9.85 -14.39 -14.76
C GLU A 441 -10.09 -14.16 -13.28
N GLN A 442 -9.50 -13.10 -12.73
CA GLN A 442 -9.56 -12.80 -11.32
C GLN A 442 -11.01 -12.49 -10.89
N GLN A 443 -11.46 -13.19 -9.86
CA GLN A 443 -12.72 -12.97 -9.17
C GLN A 443 -12.45 -12.61 -7.70
N ALA A 444 -13.42 -11.97 -7.06
CA ALA A 444 -13.33 -11.74 -5.63
C ALA A 444 -13.26 -13.08 -4.88
N TRP A 445 -12.39 -13.14 -3.88
CA TRP A 445 -12.21 -14.31 -3.03
C TRP A 445 -12.89 -14.05 -1.67
N HIS A 446 -14.03 -14.72 -1.45
CA HIS A 446 -14.85 -14.64 -0.22
C HIS A 446 -15.76 -15.84 -0.09
#